data_6cd76ff37dc4a2439163469e77898591
#
_entry.id   6cd76ff37dc4a2439163469e77898591
#
_cell.length_a   1.000
_cell.length_b   1.000
_cell.length_c   1.000
_cell.angle_alpha   90.00
_cell.angle_beta   90.00
_cell.angle_gamma   90.00
#
_symmetry.space_group_name_H-M   'P 1'
#
loop_
_entity.id
_entity.type
_entity.pdbx_description
1 polymer ?
#
loop_
_entity_poly.entity_id
_entity_poly.type
_entity_poly.pdbx_seq_one_letter_code
_entity_poly.pdbx_strand_id
1 'polypeptide(L)'
;MKKTFFTKDPSFYRSFFKLMTVIALQNLVAYSVNMLDNIMLGSYSQNALSGAATVNQIYFIVNQIALAIGNALIAISSQYWGSHQTKPIRKVTKAALLFSLAIAAGIIALCIRIPNTLIGLFTTSPDIIREGTTYLHIIQWTFLFFMISNLLLAMLRSVETVKIAFLISVISLLVNGGINYILIFGRFGAPEMGIRGAAIGTFAARILELGIVLFYVWKKDTKVKLFDEKFRDGIIGKGSGTVWKTFFKVCIPILTSGLLWAVSLPMQTAILGHLSADAIAANSVSSTFFQYLKVIVIAIAGASAVVIGKDIGSNGEEKVRCNGRTLSVLYLAIGLLLGTVLFLLRSPLLSMYRLTPQATLYADHFMIIMSVIMVGMSYQMPVGVGIIQGGGDTKFSMYLNLISVWCIVMPLSFLAAFYWKLPVELVVIAVQSDQIFKCLPIFLRFKSYKWIHKLTAID
;
A
#
# COMPACT_ATOMS: atom_id res chain seq x y z
N MET A 1 29.23 18.18 20.49
CA MET A 1 29.04 17.91 19.04
C MET A 1 28.43 19.15 18.39
N LYS A 2 29.01 19.67 17.28
CA LYS A 2 28.38 20.77 16.53
C LYS A 2 27.02 20.30 16.03
N LYS A 3 25.95 21.04 16.34
CA LYS A 3 24.59 20.80 15.83
C LYS A 3 24.59 20.92 14.32
N THR A 4 24.72 19.80 13.60
CA THR A 4 24.59 19.79 12.15
C THR A 4 23.12 19.82 11.80
N PHE A 5 22.70 20.73 10.92
CA PHE A 5 21.31 20.87 10.49
C PHE A 5 20.85 19.66 9.66
N PHE A 6 21.74 19.12 8.83
CA PHE A 6 21.55 17.94 8.01
C PHE A 6 22.52 16.83 8.39
N THR A 7 22.10 15.57 8.20
CA THR A 7 22.97 14.42 8.44
C THR A 7 24.05 14.33 7.36
N LYS A 8 25.28 14.07 7.82
CA LYS A 8 26.46 13.83 6.96
C LYS A 8 26.89 12.35 6.98
N ASP A 9 26.13 11.49 7.64
CA ASP A 9 26.45 10.07 7.78
C ASP A 9 26.16 9.30 6.48
N PRO A 10 27.19 8.82 5.75
CA PRO A 10 27.00 8.06 4.52
C PRO A 10 26.24 6.74 4.74
N SER A 11 26.35 6.15 5.94
CA SER A 11 25.69 4.89 6.27
C SER A 11 24.18 5.06 6.33
N PHE A 12 23.68 6.22 6.76
CA PHE A 12 22.29 6.59 6.76
C PHE A 12 21.72 6.61 5.34
N TYR A 13 22.36 7.33 4.42
CA TYR A 13 21.92 7.41 3.02
C TYR A 13 21.96 6.04 2.34
N ARG A 14 23.03 5.28 2.56
CA ARG A 14 23.15 3.93 1.99
C ARG A 14 22.04 3.01 2.46
N SER A 15 21.69 3.04 3.74
CA SER A 15 20.60 2.24 4.31
C SER A 15 19.25 2.69 3.76
N PHE A 16 18.98 3.99 3.76
CA PHE A 16 17.73 4.57 3.27
C PHE A 16 17.50 4.26 1.78
N PHE A 17 18.46 4.56 0.90
CA PHE A 17 18.31 4.32 -0.53
C PHE A 17 18.23 2.83 -0.86
N LYS A 18 18.96 1.97 -0.14
CA LYS A 18 18.83 0.51 -0.29
C LYS A 18 17.43 0.02 0.03
N LEU A 19 16.85 0.47 1.14
CA LEU A 19 15.47 0.15 1.52
C LEU A 19 14.49 0.67 0.49
N MET A 20 14.59 1.96 0.13
CA MET A 20 13.74 2.62 -0.84
C MET A 20 13.75 1.91 -2.19
N THR A 21 14.93 1.64 -2.76
CA THR A 21 15.04 1.00 -4.07
C THR A 21 14.43 -0.40 -4.07
N VAL A 22 14.70 -1.21 -3.06
CA VAL A 22 14.16 -2.58 -3.02
C VAL A 22 12.64 -2.56 -2.82
N ILE A 23 12.10 -1.67 -1.98
CA ILE A 23 10.65 -1.52 -1.80
C ILE A 23 9.99 -1.01 -3.08
N ALA A 24 10.62 -0.05 -3.79
CA ALA A 24 10.11 0.46 -5.06
C ALA A 24 10.06 -0.65 -6.12
N LEU A 25 11.14 -1.42 -6.27
CA LEU A 25 11.19 -2.55 -7.20
C LEU A 25 10.16 -3.63 -6.84
N GLN A 26 10.02 -3.96 -5.56
CA GLN A 26 9.00 -4.91 -5.08
C GLN A 26 7.59 -4.45 -5.47
N ASN A 27 7.25 -3.20 -5.23
CA ASN A 27 5.94 -2.64 -5.58
C ASN A 27 5.73 -2.59 -7.10
N LEU A 28 6.76 -2.24 -7.87
CA LEU A 28 6.69 -2.23 -9.32
C LEU A 28 6.37 -3.62 -9.87
N VAL A 29 7.05 -4.66 -9.37
CA VAL A 29 6.77 -6.05 -9.75
C VAL A 29 5.34 -6.45 -9.35
N ALA A 30 4.87 -6.07 -8.16
CA ALA A 30 3.51 -6.36 -7.72
C ALA A 30 2.44 -5.72 -8.63
N TYR A 31 2.65 -4.48 -9.07
CA TYR A 31 1.77 -3.85 -10.08
C TYR A 31 1.83 -4.56 -11.43
N SER A 32 3.01 -5.06 -11.83
CA SER A 32 3.17 -5.81 -13.07
C SER A 32 2.41 -7.14 -13.08
N VAL A 33 2.29 -7.82 -11.93
CA VAL A 33 1.45 -9.02 -11.78
C VAL A 33 0.00 -8.70 -12.12
N ASN A 34 -0.57 -7.67 -11.49
CA ASN A 34 -1.96 -7.28 -11.73
C ASN A 34 -2.21 -6.85 -13.19
N MET A 35 -1.25 -6.16 -13.79
CA MET A 35 -1.33 -5.76 -15.20
C MET A 35 -1.30 -6.97 -16.12
N LEU A 36 -0.42 -7.94 -15.86
CA LEU A 36 -0.32 -9.16 -16.65
C LEU A 36 -1.60 -9.99 -16.57
N ASP A 37 -2.17 -10.17 -15.38
CA ASP A 37 -3.44 -10.86 -15.18
C ASP A 37 -4.58 -10.20 -15.98
N ASN A 38 -4.67 -8.87 -15.94
CA ASN A 38 -5.68 -8.12 -16.67
C ASN A 38 -5.52 -8.23 -18.19
N ILE A 39 -4.29 -8.20 -18.71
CA ILE A 39 -4.01 -8.39 -20.14
C ILE A 39 -4.41 -9.80 -20.58
N MET A 40 -4.03 -10.82 -19.82
CA MET A 40 -4.34 -12.21 -20.15
C MET A 40 -5.85 -12.48 -20.10
N LEU A 41 -6.53 -12.06 -19.05
CA LEU A 41 -7.98 -12.22 -18.94
C LEU A 41 -8.75 -11.40 -19.98
N GLY A 42 -8.28 -10.17 -20.28
CA GLY A 42 -8.89 -9.31 -21.29
C GLY A 42 -8.75 -9.86 -22.71
N SER A 43 -7.65 -10.56 -23.01
CA SER A 43 -7.46 -11.25 -24.27
C SER A 43 -8.27 -12.55 -24.39
N TYR A 44 -8.71 -13.10 -23.26
CA TYR A 44 -9.55 -14.30 -23.21
C TYR A 44 -11.04 -13.97 -23.32
N SER A 45 -11.58 -13.13 -22.43
CA SER A 45 -13.00 -12.76 -22.40
C SER A 45 -13.22 -11.46 -21.62
N GLN A 46 -14.08 -10.59 -22.16
CA GLN A 46 -14.49 -9.36 -21.48
C GLN A 46 -15.22 -9.65 -20.15
N ASN A 47 -16.09 -10.68 -20.11
CA ASN A 47 -16.81 -11.06 -18.90
C ASN A 47 -15.85 -11.61 -17.83
N ALA A 48 -14.87 -12.39 -18.21
CA ALA A 48 -13.84 -12.89 -17.31
C ALA A 48 -12.99 -11.75 -16.71
N LEU A 49 -12.56 -10.79 -17.55
CA LEU A 49 -11.86 -9.59 -17.07
C LEU A 49 -12.71 -8.79 -16.10
N SER A 50 -13.99 -8.55 -16.43
CA SER A 50 -14.91 -7.78 -15.59
C SER A 50 -15.22 -8.51 -14.28
N GLY A 51 -15.37 -9.83 -14.30
CA GLY A 51 -15.55 -10.67 -13.11
C GLY A 51 -14.35 -10.60 -12.17
N ALA A 52 -13.13 -10.77 -12.72
CA ALA A 52 -11.90 -10.63 -11.94
C ALA A 52 -11.71 -9.21 -11.39
N ALA A 53 -12.01 -8.17 -12.19
CA ALA A 53 -11.92 -6.78 -11.75
C ALA A 53 -12.84 -6.49 -10.55
N THR A 54 -14.05 -7.07 -10.53
CA THR A 54 -15.00 -6.95 -9.43
C THR A 54 -14.43 -7.59 -8.14
N VAL A 55 -13.88 -8.80 -8.25
CA VAL A 55 -13.24 -9.47 -7.10
C VAL A 55 -11.99 -8.74 -6.62
N ASN A 56 -11.27 -8.09 -7.53
CA ASN A 56 -10.10 -7.28 -7.19
C ASN A 56 -10.47 -6.07 -6.31
N GLN A 57 -11.71 -5.56 -6.31
CA GLN A 57 -12.16 -4.55 -5.34
C GLN A 57 -12.20 -5.12 -3.91
N ILE A 58 -12.63 -6.37 -3.75
CA ILE A 58 -12.61 -7.07 -2.46
C ILE A 58 -11.16 -7.30 -2.03
N TYR A 59 -10.32 -7.80 -2.95
CA TYR A 59 -8.90 -8.00 -2.69
C TYR A 59 -8.18 -6.70 -2.29
N PHE A 60 -8.56 -5.56 -2.88
CA PHE A 60 -8.01 -4.26 -2.52
C PHE A 60 -8.27 -3.90 -1.05
N ILE A 61 -9.46 -4.17 -0.53
CA ILE A 61 -9.79 -3.97 0.90
C ILE A 61 -8.91 -4.88 1.77
N VAL A 62 -8.78 -6.16 1.41
CA VAL A 62 -7.90 -7.11 2.11
C VAL A 62 -6.44 -6.62 2.12
N ASN A 63 -5.97 -6.11 0.99
CA ASN A 63 -4.63 -5.54 0.85
C ASN A 63 -4.42 -4.33 1.79
N GLN A 64 -5.39 -3.41 1.86
CA GLN A 64 -5.31 -2.25 2.76
C GLN A 64 -5.28 -2.65 4.24
N ILE A 65 -6.03 -3.68 4.62
CA ILE A 65 -5.98 -4.25 5.97
C ILE A 65 -4.59 -4.84 6.26
N ALA A 66 -4.06 -5.65 5.35
CA ALA A 66 -2.75 -6.27 5.50
C ALA A 66 -1.63 -5.23 5.58
N LEU A 67 -1.68 -4.18 4.75
CA LEU A 67 -0.73 -3.06 4.79
C LEU A 67 -0.82 -2.27 6.09
N ALA A 68 -2.03 -2.02 6.60
CA ALA A 68 -2.21 -1.30 7.86
C ALA A 68 -1.62 -2.06 9.05
N ILE A 69 -1.88 -3.36 9.14
CA ILE A 69 -1.31 -4.24 10.18
C ILE A 69 0.22 -4.33 10.03
N GLY A 70 0.71 -4.46 8.79
CA GLY A 70 2.14 -4.47 8.48
C GLY A 70 2.85 -3.17 8.87
N ASN A 71 2.24 -2.02 8.59
CA ASN A 71 2.78 -0.71 8.97
C ASN A 71 2.81 -0.52 10.49
N ALA A 72 1.79 -1.00 11.21
CA ALA A 72 1.79 -1.00 12.68
C ALA A 72 2.92 -1.87 13.24
N LEU A 73 3.12 -3.06 12.66
CA LEU A 73 4.21 -3.95 13.00
C LEU A 73 5.58 -3.30 12.74
N ILE A 74 5.76 -2.64 11.59
CA ILE A 74 7.00 -1.92 11.27
C ILE A 74 7.26 -0.79 12.27
N ALA A 75 6.27 0.04 12.58
CA ALA A 75 6.43 1.17 13.51
C ALA A 75 6.91 0.73 14.90
N ILE A 76 6.40 -0.39 15.42
CA ILE A 76 6.79 -0.93 16.72
C ILE A 76 8.13 -1.67 16.61
N SER A 77 8.26 -2.59 15.66
CA SER A 77 9.41 -3.48 15.54
C SER A 77 10.69 -2.78 15.15
N SER A 78 10.64 -1.69 14.35
CA SER A 78 11.83 -0.91 14.02
C SER A 78 12.39 -0.17 15.22
N GLN A 79 11.55 0.28 16.17
CA GLN A 79 12.03 0.87 17.42
C GLN A 79 12.70 -0.18 18.32
N TYR A 80 12.12 -1.39 18.44
CA TYR A 80 12.80 -2.49 19.17
C TYR A 80 14.09 -2.92 18.47
N TRP A 81 14.14 -2.89 17.16
CA TRP A 81 15.36 -3.15 16.41
C TRP A 81 16.44 -2.11 16.72
N GLY A 82 16.07 -0.82 16.81
CA GLY A 82 16.96 0.27 17.20
C GLY A 82 17.52 0.15 18.62
N SER A 83 16.75 -0.42 19.56
CA SER A 83 17.18 -0.71 20.93
C SER A 83 17.84 -2.09 21.09
N HIS A 84 18.11 -2.81 19.99
CA HIS A 84 18.74 -4.14 19.98
C HIS A 84 17.90 -5.23 20.72
N GLN A 85 16.60 -5.05 20.85
CA GLN A 85 15.69 -5.99 21.53
C GLN A 85 14.90 -6.81 20.52
N THR A 86 15.26 -8.08 20.31
CA THR A 86 14.57 -8.95 19.34
C THR A 86 13.39 -9.72 19.92
N LYS A 87 13.41 -10.02 21.23
CA LYS A 87 12.28 -10.75 21.88
C LYS A 87 10.93 -10.04 21.74
N PRO A 88 10.80 -8.72 22.01
CA PRO A 88 9.55 -8.00 21.78
C PRO A 88 9.11 -8.03 20.31
N ILE A 89 10.03 -7.98 19.34
CA ILE A 89 9.70 -8.10 17.91
C ILE A 89 8.98 -9.41 17.64
N ARG A 90 9.46 -10.53 18.19
CA ARG A 90 8.81 -11.85 18.06
C ARG A 90 7.38 -11.82 18.63
N LYS A 91 7.20 -11.25 19.83
CA LYS A 91 5.88 -11.16 20.48
C LYS A 91 4.90 -10.32 19.68
N VAL A 92 5.31 -9.12 19.24
CA VAL A 92 4.46 -8.24 18.42
C VAL A 92 4.13 -8.89 17.07
N THR A 93 5.08 -9.57 16.43
CA THR A 93 4.84 -10.30 15.18
C THR A 93 3.82 -11.42 15.35
N LYS A 94 3.92 -12.22 16.43
CA LYS A 94 2.95 -13.27 16.75
C LYS A 94 1.55 -12.71 17.00
N ALA A 95 1.45 -11.58 17.74
CA ALA A 95 0.18 -10.89 17.95
C ALA A 95 -0.42 -10.36 16.64
N ALA A 96 0.39 -9.73 15.80
CA ALA A 96 -0.04 -9.24 14.48
C ALA A 96 -0.50 -10.38 13.57
N LEU A 97 0.20 -11.52 13.56
CA LEU A 97 -0.19 -12.72 12.81
C LEU A 97 -1.54 -13.25 13.28
N LEU A 98 -1.75 -13.39 14.59
CA LEU A 98 -3.01 -13.89 15.13
C LEU A 98 -4.19 -12.97 14.80
N PHE A 99 -4.01 -11.66 14.96
CA PHE A 99 -5.02 -10.67 14.61
C PHE A 99 -5.34 -10.70 13.11
N SER A 100 -4.33 -10.78 12.27
CA SER A 100 -4.47 -10.88 10.82
C SER A 100 -5.19 -12.17 10.38
N LEU A 101 -4.86 -13.30 11.01
CA LEU A 101 -5.52 -14.58 10.76
C LEU A 101 -7.01 -14.54 11.13
N ALA A 102 -7.34 -13.92 12.26
CA ALA A 102 -8.74 -13.75 12.67
C ALA A 102 -9.54 -12.92 11.67
N ILE A 103 -8.95 -11.81 11.17
CA ILE A 103 -9.59 -10.98 10.14
C ILE A 103 -9.72 -11.75 8.83
N ALA A 104 -8.67 -12.45 8.38
CA ALA A 104 -8.70 -13.25 7.16
C ALA A 104 -9.79 -14.32 7.22
N ALA A 105 -9.90 -15.04 8.34
CA ALA A 105 -10.94 -16.03 8.55
C ALA A 105 -12.35 -15.42 8.49
N GLY A 106 -12.56 -14.25 9.10
CA GLY A 106 -13.82 -13.52 9.03
C GLY A 106 -14.20 -13.11 7.60
N ILE A 107 -13.25 -12.57 6.83
CA ILE A 107 -13.47 -12.20 5.44
C ILE A 107 -13.75 -13.43 4.58
N ILE A 108 -12.99 -14.51 4.74
CA ILE A 108 -13.22 -15.76 4.00
C ILE A 108 -14.61 -16.33 4.33
N ALA A 109 -15.00 -16.35 5.61
CA ALA A 109 -16.33 -16.80 6.01
C ALA A 109 -17.45 -15.96 5.37
N LEU A 110 -17.25 -14.64 5.26
CA LEU A 110 -18.17 -13.75 4.55
C LEU A 110 -18.24 -14.07 3.05
N CYS A 111 -17.08 -14.24 2.40
CA CYS A 111 -17.01 -14.61 0.98
C CYS A 111 -17.66 -15.96 0.68
N ILE A 112 -17.58 -16.94 1.60
CA ILE A 112 -18.25 -18.24 1.46
C ILE A 112 -19.78 -18.11 1.61
N ARG A 113 -20.25 -17.28 2.58
CA ARG A 113 -21.67 -17.18 2.90
C ARG A 113 -22.49 -16.41 1.91
N ILE A 114 -21.96 -15.31 1.36
CA ILE A 114 -22.69 -14.35 0.53
C ILE A 114 -21.90 -13.92 -0.72
N PRO A 115 -21.30 -14.83 -1.51
CA PRO A 115 -20.43 -14.45 -2.62
C PRO A 115 -21.15 -13.61 -3.68
N ASN A 116 -22.34 -14.00 -4.08
CA ASN A 116 -23.12 -13.28 -5.10
C ASN A 116 -23.52 -11.88 -4.63
N THR A 117 -23.87 -11.71 -3.37
CA THR A 117 -24.21 -10.40 -2.80
C THR A 117 -22.99 -9.47 -2.78
N LEU A 118 -21.82 -9.99 -2.40
CA LEU A 118 -20.59 -9.21 -2.39
C LEU A 118 -20.21 -8.71 -3.78
N ILE A 119 -20.33 -9.56 -4.79
CA ILE A 119 -20.06 -9.19 -6.19
C ILE A 119 -21.17 -8.28 -6.72
N GLY A 120 -22.41 -8.55 -6.35
CA GLY A 120 -23.59 -7.75 -6.73
C GLY A 120 -23.55 -6.30 -6.21
N LEU A 121 -22.72 -5.98 -5.22
CA LEU A 121 -22.48 -4.59 -4.81
C LEU A 121 -21.77 -3.75 -5.91
N PHE A 122 -21.10 -4.41 -6.84
CA PHE A 122 -20.31 -3.74 -7.88
C PHE A 122 -20.89 -3.88 -9.28
N THR A 123 -21.79 -4.86 -9.52
CA THR A 123 -22.37 -5.11 -10.84
C THR A 123 -23.75 -5.75 -10.72
N THR A 124 -24.62 -5.44 -11.68
CA THR A 124 -25.95 -6.06 -11.81
C THR A 124 -25.99 -7.12 -12.91
N SER A 125 -24.91 -7.29 -13.71
CA SER A 125 -24.85 -8.26 -14.79
C SER A 125 -24.73 -9.70 -14.27
N PRO A 126 -25.68 -10.61 -14.60
CA PRO A 126 -25.63 -12.00 -14.13
C PRO A 126 -24.37 -12.76 -14.59
N ASP A 127 -23.90 -12.50 -15.80
CA ASP A 127 -22.71 -13.16 -16.35
C ASP A 127 -21.44 -12.75 -15.61
N ILE A 128 -21.31 -11.45 -15.28
CA ILE A 128 -20.16 -10.94 -14.51
C ILE A 128 -20.21 -11.48 -13.07
N ILE A 129 -21.42 -11.58 -12.48
CA ILE A 129 -21.59 -12.16 -11.13
C ILE A 129 -21.15 -13.64 -11.14
N ARG A 130 -21.54 -14.41 -12.16
CA ARG A 130 -21.15 -15.83 -12.29
C ARG A 130 -19.65 -16.01 -12.44
N GLU A 131 -19.01 -15.25 -13.34
CA GLU A 131 -17.56 -15.28 -13.54
C GLU A 131 -16.81 -14.83 -12.27
N GLY A 132 -17.23 -13.72 -11.66
CA GLY A 132 -16.65 -13.20 -10.43
C GLY A 132 -16.79 -14.17 -9.26
N THR A 133 -17.95 -14.82 -9.09
CA THR A 133 -18.16 -15.84 -8.04
C THR A 133 -17.25 -17.04 -8.26
N THR A 134 -17.11 -17.50 -9.50
CA THR A 134 -16.19 -18.59 -9.86
C THR A 134 -14.74 -18.25 -9.48
N TYR A 135 -14.31 -17.02 -9.75
CA TYR A 135 -12.99 -16.53 -9.39
C TYR A 135 -12.82 -16.38 -7.87
N LEU A 136 -13.82 -15.80 -7.19
CA LEU A 136 -13.80 -15.56 -5.74
C LEU A 136 -13.67 -16.85 -4.93
N HIS A 137 -14.34 -17.92 -5.34
CA HIS A 137 -14.29 -19.23 -4.66
C HIS A 137 -12.86 -19.77 -4.51
N ILE A 138 -11.97 -19.46 -5.43
CA ILE A 138 -10.56 -19.86 -5.37
C ILE A 138 -9.73 -18.79 -4.68
N ILE A 139 -9.88 -17.54 -5.10
CA ILE A 139 -9.05 -16.41 -4.64
C ILE A 139 -9.22 -16.13 -3.14
N GLN A 140 -10.41 -16.33 -2.56
CA GLN A 140 -10.64 -16.07 -1.14
C GLN A 140 -9.61 -16.76 -0.22
N TRP A 141 -9.16 -17.96 -0.56
CA TRP A 141 -8.16 -18.69 0.22
C TRP A 141 -6.78 -18.05 0.16
N THR A 142 -6.49 -17.30 -0.90
CA THR A 142 -5.23 -16.55 -1.02
C THR A 142 -5.11 -15.43 0.01
N PHE A 143 -6.22 -14.94 0.56
CA PHE A 143 -6.22 -13.87 1.56
C PHE A 143 -5.44 -14.27 2.81
N LEU A 144 -5.59 -15.54 3.24
CA LEU A 144 -4.85 -16.07 4.37
C LEU A 144 -3.34 -16.08 4.10
N PHE A 145 -2.93 -16.65 2.96
CA PHE A 145 -1.52 -16.77 2.57
C PHE A 145 -0.89 -15.39 2.39
N PHE A 146 -1.60 -14.49 1.73
CA PHE A 146 -1.16 -13.13 1.49
C PHE A 146 -0.95 -12.35 2.81
N MET A 147 -1.90 -12.44 3.75
CA MET A 147 -1.78 -11.75 5.03
C MET A 147 -0.58 -12.24 5.83
N ILE A 148 -0.35 -13.55 5.88
CA ILE A 148 0.81 -14.13 6.58
C ILE A 148 2.11 -13.67 5.90
N SER A 149 2.22 -13.82 4.58
CA SER A 149 3.42 -13.44 3.82
C SER A 149 3.73 -11.95 4.01
N ASN A 150 2.73 -11.08 3.89
CA ASN A 150 2.91 -9.64 4.02
C ASN A 150 3.42 -9.25 5.42
N LEU A 151 2.89 -9.88 6.48
CA LEU A 151 3.35 -9.61 7.84
C LEU A 151 4.76 -10.11 8.11
N LEU A 152 5.11 -11.29 7.62
CA LEU A 152 6.47 -11.81 7.74
C LEU A 152 7.48 -10.93 6.98
N LEU A 153 7.10 -10.46 5.79
CA LEU A 153 7.90 -9.49 5.03
C LEU A 153 7.97 -8.13 5.72
N ALA A 154 6.90 -7.66 6.39
CA ALA A 154 6.91 -6.44 7.19
C ALA A 154 7.85 -6.57 8.42
N MET A 155 7.84 -7.72 9.09
CA MET A 155 8.79 -8.03 10.16
C MET A 155 10.24 -7.97 9.64
N LEU A 156 10.54 -8.66 8.54
CA LEU A 156 11.88 -8.64 7.94
C LEU A 156 12.30 -7.22 7.51
N ARG A 157 11.36 -6.44 6.97
CA ARG A 157 11.59 -5.04 6.60
C ARG A 157 11.95 -4.19 7.82
N SER A 158 11.29 -4.39 8.96
CA SER A 158 11.55 -3.63 10.19
C SER A 158 12.98 -3.83 10.73
N VAL A 159 13.62 -4.95 10.38
CA VAL A 159 15.02 -5.26 10.73
C VAL A 159 15.98 -5.11 9.54
N GLU A 160 15.61 -4.26 8.58
CA GLU A 160 16.43 -3.91 7.40
C GLU A 160 16.78 -5.12 6.50
N THR A 161 15.90 -6.14 6.46
CA THR A 161 16.06 -7.32 5.61
C THR A 161 15.01 -7.26 4.49
N VAL A 162 15.36 -6.70 3.32
CA VAL A 162 14.41 -6.41 2.23
C VAL A 162 14.65 -7.17 0.94
N LYS A 163 15.88 -7.66 0.69
CA LYS A 163 16.24 -8.31 -0.59
C LYS A 163 15.38 -9.52 -0.91
N ILE A 164 15.01 -10.29 0.11
CA ILE A 164 14.17 -11.48 -0.05
C ILE A 164 12.76 -11.13 -0.55
N ALA A 165 12.19 -10.00 -0.11
CA ALA A 165 10.88 -9.55 -0.55
C ALA A 165 10.83 -9.29 -2.06
N PHE A 166 11.86 -8.63 -2.60
CA PHE A 166 11.98 -8.42 -4.05
C PHE A 166 12.13 -9.73 -4.81
N LEU A 167 13.02 -10.63 -4.36
CA LEU A 167 13.22 -11.94 -4.99
C LEU A 167 11.92 -12.74 -5.07
N ILE A 168 11.17 -12.79 -3.96
CA ILE A 168 9.88 -13.47 -3.88
C ILE A 168 8.89 -12.84 -4.87
N SER A 169 8.82 -11.52 -4.97
CA SER A 169 7.92 -10.84 -5.91
C SER A 169 8.23 -11.20 -7.36
N VAL A 170 9.51 -11.29 -7.73
CA VAL A 170 9.92 -11.71 -9.08
C VAL A 170 9.53 -13.15 -9.37
N ILE A 171 9.82 -14.07 -8.43
CA ILE A 171 9.44 -15.49 -8.57
C ILE A 171 7.92 -15.61 -8.68
N SER A 172 7.17 -14.91 -7.84
CA SER A 172 5.70 -14.89 -7.84
C SER A 172 5.15 -14.41 -9.19
N LEU A 173 5.72 -13.36 -9.78
CA LEU A 173 5.34 -12.86 -11.11
C LEU A 173 5.55 -13.93 -12.20
N LEU A 174 6.71 -14.57 -12.22
CA LEU A 174 7.03 -15.58 -13.22
C LEU A 174 6.14 -16.82 -13.10
N VAL A 175 5.91 -17.28 -11.88
CA VAL A 175 5.06 -18.46 -11.64
C VAL A 175 3.60 -18.16 -11.93
N ASN A 176 3.09 -17.01 -11.47
CA ASN A 176 1.73 -16.55 -11.77
C ASN A 176 1.52 -16.44 -13.28
N GLY A 177 2.37 -15.68 -13.98
CA GLY A 177 2.26 -15.49 -15.42
C GLY A 177 2.41 -16.79 -16.22
N GLY A 178 3.31 -17.68 -15.82
CA GLY A 178 3.51 -18.98 -16.47
C GLY A 178 2.29 -19.90 -16.30
N ILE A 179 1.77 -20.04 -15.09
CA ILE A 179 0.59 -20.87 -14.82
C ILE A 179 -0.65 -20.25 -15.49
N ASN A 180 -0.82 -18.93 -15.44
CA ASN A 180 -1.92 -18.24 -16.11
C ASN A 180 -1.91 -18.51 -17.62
N TYR A 181 -0.74 -18.40 -18.26
CA TYR A 181 -0.60 -18.67 -19.70
C TYR A 181 -1.01 -20.10 -20.05
N ILE A 182 -0.65 -21.07 -19.24
CA ILE A 182 -0.98 -22.48 -19.45
C ILE A 182 -2.47 -22.73 -19.24
N LEU A 183 -3.04 -22.27 -18.11
CA LEU A 183 -4.39 -22.65 -17.69
C LEU A 183 -5.49 -21.76 -18.27
N ILE A 184 -5.24 -20.47 -18.53
CA ILE A 184 -6.24 -19.59 -19.16
C ILE A 184 -6.49 -20.06 -20.59
N PHE A 185 -5.43 -20.33 -21.35
CA PHE A 185 -5.48 -20.62 -22.79
C PHE A 185 -5.40 -22.10 -23.14
N GLY A 186 -5.31 -23.01 -22.17
CA GLY A 186 -5.24 -24.46 -22.44
C GLY A 186 -3.97 -24.87 -23.21
N ARG A 187 -2.81 -24.28 -22.90
CA ARG A 187 -1.55 -24.58 -23.58
C ARG A 187 -0.87 -25.81 -22.98
N PHE A 188 0.04 -26.42 -23.75
CA PHE A 188 0.83 -27.60 -23.36
C PHE A 188 -0.01 -28.83 -22.92
N GLY A 189 -1.21 -28.98 -23.49
CA GLY A 189 -2.09 -30.11 -23.16
C GLY A 189 -2.93 -29.94 -21.87
N ALA A 190 -2.84 -28.79 -21.21
CA ALA A 190 -3.72 -28.46 -20.10
C ALA A 190 -5.14 -28.09 -20.60
N PRO A 191 -6.19 -28.32 -19.80
CA PRO A 191 -7.52 -27.88 -20.16
C PRO A 191 -7.61 -26.36 -20.16
N GLU A 192 -8.38 -25.80 -21.07
CA GLU A 192 -8.71 -24.37 -21.09
C GLU A 192 -9.68 -24.04 -19.95
N MET A 193 -9.23 -23.26 -18.98
CA MET A 193 -9.95 -22.95 -17.74
C MET A 193 -10.40 -21.51 -17.62
N GLY A 194 -9.96 -20.63 -18.52
CA GLY A 194 -10.31 -19.21 -18.51
C GLY A 194 -10.03 -18.54 -17.16
N ILE A 195 -11.08 -17.91 -16.58
CA ILE A 195 -10.97 -17.20 -15.29
C ILE A 195 -10.58 -18.11 -14.11
N ARG A 196 -10.98 -19.39 -14.13
CA ARG A 196 -10.55 -20.38 -13.13
C ARG A 196 -9.05 -20.60 -13.22
N GLY A 197 -8.50 -20.66 -14.44
CA GLY A 197 -7.05 -20.79 -14.66
C GLY A 197 -6.27 -19.63 -14.03
N ALA A 198 -6.74 -18.39 -14.21
CA ALA A 198 -6.14 -17.23 -13.57
C ALA A 198 -6.21 -17.30 -12.03
N ALA A 199 -7.34 -17.74 -11.48
CA ALA A 199 -7.47 -17.92 -10.04
C ALA A 199 -6.49 -18.97 -9.46
N ILE A 200 -6.32 -20.10 -10.16
CA ILE A 200 -5.38 -21.16 -9.77
C ILE A 200 -3.94 -20.67 -9.87
N GLY A 201 -3.58 -19.93 -10.91
CA GLY A 201 -2.26 -19.35 -11.05
C GLY A 201 -1.90 -18.39 -9.92
N THR A 202 -2.83 -17.50 -9.55
CA THR A 202 -2.66 -16.61 -8.41
C THR A 202 -2.58 -17.40 -7.09
N PHE A 203 -3.41 -18.42 -6.91
CA PHE A 203 -3.40 -19.25 -5.72
C PHE A 203 -2.05 -19.99 -5.58
N ALA A 204 -1.54 -20.61 -6.64
CA ALA A 204 -0.26 -21.29 -6.65
C ALA A 204 0.91 -20.34 -6.35
N ALA A 205 0.90 -19.14 -6.95
CA ALA A 205 1.90 -18.11 -6.69
C ALA A 205 1.90 -17.69 -5.21
N ARG A 206 0.73 -17.52 -4.56
CA ARG A 206 0.63 -17.17 -3.14
C ARG A 206 1.08 -18.27 -2.20
N ILE A 207 0.83 -19.53 -2.52
CA ILE A 207 1.37 -20.68 -1.76
C ILE A 207 2.89 -20.69 -1.84
N LEU A 208 3.44 -20.52 -3.04
CA LEU A 208 4.88 -20.48 -3.24
C LEU A 208 5.53 -19.32 -2.50
N GLU A 209 4.94 -18.12 -2.59
CA GLU A 209 5.37 -16.93 -1.86
C GLU A 209 5.45 -17.22 -0.35
N LEU A 210 4.36 -17.74 0.23
CA LEU A 210 4.31 -18.10 1.64
C LEU A 210 5.36 -19.16 1.99
N GLY A 211 5.50 -20.20 1.18
CA GLY A 211 6.50 -21.26 1.37
C GLY A 211 7.93 -20.72 1.43
N ILE A 212 8.29 -19.84 0.48
CA ILE A 212 9.63 -19.22 0.43
C ILE A 212 9.86 -18.31 1.65
N VAL A 213 8.86 -17.48 2.03
CA VAL A 213 8.97 -16.59 3.21
C VAL A 213 9.14 -17.41 4.47
N LEU A 214 8.32 -18.45 4.69
CA LEU A 214 8.41 -19.32 5.86
C LEU A 214 9.76 -20.05 5.93
N PHE A 215 10.21 -20.61 4.80
CA PHE A 215 11.52 -21.26 4.72
C PHE A 215 12.65 -20.28 5.06
N TYR A 216 12.58 -19.04 4.53
CA TYR A 216 13.57 -18.02 4.82
C TYR A 216 13.57 -17.63 6.31
N VAL A 217 12.41 -17.37 6.90
CA VAL A 217 12.30 -17.02 8.33
C VAL A 217 12.73 -18.16 9.23
N TRP A 218 12.50 -19.42 8.82
CA TRP A 218 12.90 -20.57 9.60
C TRP A 218 14.40 -20.88 9.53
N LYS A 219 14.99 -20.83 8.33
CA LYS A 219 16.38 -21.31 8.11
C LYS A 219 17.42 -20.21 7.94
N LYS A 220 17.03 -19.04 7.42
CA LYS A 220 17.97 -17.98 7.01
C LYS A 220 17.91 -16.72 7.90
N ASP A 221 16.81 -16.53 8.63
CA ASP A 221 16.70 -15.36 9.51
C ASP A 221 17.54 -15.54 10.78
N THR A 222 18.68 -14.85 10.81
CA THR A 222 19.59 -14.82 11.96
C THR A 222 19.32 -13.65 12.91
N LYS A 223 18.48 -12.68 12.51
CA LYS A 223 18.26 -11.43 13.24
C LYS A 223 17.13 -11.56 14.27
N VAL A 224 15.94 -11.97 13.84
CA VAL A 224 14.76 -12.07 14.71
C VAL A 224 14.61 -13.46 15.28
N LYS A 225 14.84 -14.50 14.46
CA LYS A 225 14.71 -15.91 14.85
C LYS A 225 13.32 -16.21 15.43
N LEU A 226 12.29 -15.94 14.61
CA LEU A 226 10.88 -15.97 15.05
C LEU A 226 10.45 -17.31 15.67
N PHE A 227 11.02 -18.43 15.21
CA PHE A 227 10.67 -19.78 15.62
C PHE A 227 11.49 -20.34 16.79
N ASP A 228 12.47 -19.60 17.33
CA ASP A 228 13.28 -20.05 18.48
C ASP A 228 12.44 -20.16 19.79
N GLU A 229 11.32 -19.47 19.89
CA GLU A 229 10.42 -19.50 21.03
C GLU A 229 9.08 -20.14 20.65
N LYS A 230 8.47 -20.94 21.54
CA LYS A 230 7.14 -21.49 21.30
C LYS A 230 6.14 -20.37 20.95
N PHE A 231 5.28 -20.62 19.98
CA PHE A 231 4.33 -19.62 19.51
C PHE A 231 3.45 -19.08 20.64
N ARG A 232 3.04 -19.97 21.56
CA ARG A 232 2.19 -19.64 22.72
C ARG A 232 2.84 -18.64 23.69
N ASP A 233 4.15 -18.71 23.91
CA ASP A 233 4.84 -17.89 24.91
C ASP A 233 4.85 -16.39 24.55
N GLY A 234 4.64 -16.05 23.27
CA GLY A 234 4.47 -14.66 22.81
C GLY A 234 3.05 -14.12 22.96
N ILE A 235 2.05 -14.99 23.11
CA ILE A 235 0.61 -14.63 23.06
C ILE A 235 -0.03 -14.63 24.44
N ILE A 236 0.33 -15.57 25.33
CA ILE A 236 -0.34 -15.83 26.62
C ILE A 236 0.62 -15.69 27.83
N GLY A 237 1.91 -15.39 27.63
CA GLY A 237 2.91 -15.28 28.70
C GLY A 237 2.87 -13.97 29.48
N LYS A 238 3.70 -13.87 30.55
CA LYS A 238 3.90 -12.62 31.31
C LYS A 238 4.25 -11.46 30.38
N GLY A 239 3.53 -10.34 30.47
CA GLY A 239 3.73 -9.15 29.63
C GLY A 239 2.99 -9.17 28.26
N SER A 240 2.25 -10.23 27.92
CA SER A 240 1.51 -10.28 26.65
C SER A 240 0.40 -9.22 26.58
N GLY A 241 -0.26 -8.89 27.69
CA GLY A 241 -1.27 -7.84 27.74
C GLY A 241 -0.75 -6.47 27.32
N THR A 242 0.46 -6.12 27.72
CA THR A 242 1.11 -4.86 27.32
C THR A 242 1.45 -4.86 25.82
N VAL A 243 1.90 -5.99 25.28
CA VAL A 243 2.15 -6.16 23.84
C VAL A 243 0.89 -5.93 23.02
N TRP A 244 -0.22 -6.61 23.40
CA TRP A 244 -1.52 -6.44 22.74
C TRP A 244 -2.03 -5.01 22.83
N LYS A 245 -1.97 -4.39 24.02
CA LYS A 245 -2.39 -3.00 24.22
C LYS A 245 -1.60 -2.03 23.33
N THR A 246 -0.27 -2.17 23.27
CA THR A 246 0.57 -1.33 22.43
C THR A 246 0.30 -1.57 20.96
N PHE A 247 0.18 -2.85 20.55
CA PHE A 247 -0.14 -3.21 19.17
C PHE A 247 -1.47 -2.60 18.71
N PHE A 248 -2.55 -2.79 19.45
CA PHE A 248 -3.86 -2.23 19.08
C PHE A 248 -3.90 -0.70 19.13
N LYS A 249 -3.22 -0.09 20.11
CA LYS A 249 -3.09 1.37 20.17
C LYS A 249 -2.48 1.97 18.91
N VAL A 250 -1.54 1.27 18.29
CA VAL A 250 -0.88 1.68 17.03
C VAL A 250 -1.67 1.21 15.81
N CYS A 251 -2.15 -0.03 15.80
CA CYS A 251 -2.76 -0.66 14.65
C CYS A 251 -4.15 -0.10 14.31
N ILE A 252 -5.02 0.10 15.31
CA ILE A 252 -6.40 0.53 15.06
C ILE A 252 -6.47 1.88 14.34
N PRO A 253 -5.74 2.94 14.76
CA PRO A 253 -5.75 4.21 14.02
C PRO A 253 -5.25 4.07 12.57
N ILE A 254 -4.22 3.25 12.33
CA ILE A 254 -3.69 3.02 10.97
C ILE A 254 -4.72 2.27 10.13
N LEU A 255 -5.33 1.24 10.68
CA LEU A 255 -6.35 0.43 10.01
C LEU A 255 -7.59 1.28 9.66
N THR A 256 -8.08 2.07 10.60
CA THR A 256 -9.21 2.99 10.38
C THR A 256 -8.88 4.00 9.27
N SER A 257 -7.70 4.62 9.33
CA SER A 257 -7.26 5.56 8.30
C SER A 257 -7.17 4.91 6.90
N GLY A 258 -6.60 3.71 6.83
CA GLY A 258 -6.47 2.95 5.59
C GLY A 258 -7.81 2.53 4.99
N LEU A 259 -8.74 2.06 5.81
CA LEU A 259 -10.09 1.67 5.36
C LEU A 259 -10.91 2.88 4.90
N LEU A 260 -10.89 3.98 5.65
CA LEU A 260 -11.56 5.22 5.26
C LEU A 260 -11.04 5.75 3.91
N TRP A 261 -9.73 5.68 3.70
CA TRP A 261 -9.13 6.04 2.42
C TRP A 261 -9.56 5.08 1.30
N ALA A 262 -9.57 3.77 1.56
CA ALA A 262 -9.98 2.76 0.58
C ALA A 262 -11.44 2.96 0.10
N VAL A 263 -12.34 3.34 1.01
CA VAL A 263 -13.75 3.62 0.67
C VAL A 263 -13.88 4.93 -0.11
N SER A 264 -13.03 5.92 0.13
CA SER A 264 -13.11 7.21 -0.58
C SER A 264 -12.75 7.12 -2.06
N LEU A 265 -11.89 6.19 -2.47
CA LEU A 265 -11.43 6.08 -3.86
C LEU A 265 -12.55 5.77 -4.87
N PRO A 266 -13.42 4.74 -4.67
CA PRO A 266 -14.56 4.50 -5.54
C PRO A 266 -15.52 5.68 -5.61
N MET A 267 -15.74 6.38 -4.48
CA MET A 267 -16.61 7.56 -4.45
C MET A 267 -16.05 8.71 -5.28
N GLN A 268 -14.74 8.96 -5.20
CA GLN A 268 -14.07 9.97 -6.04
C GLN A 268 -14.20 9.64 -7.54
N THR A 269 -14.02 8.36 -7.90
CA THR A 269 -14.20 7.90 -9.27
C THR A 269 -15.65 8.05 -9.74
N ALA A 270 -16.63 7.76 -8.87
CA ALA A 270 -18.04 7.93 -9.18
C ALA A 270 -18.40 9.41 -9.43
N ILE A 271 -17.86 10.36 -8.65
CA ILE A 271 -18.08 11.79 -8.88
C ILE A 271 -17.62 12.19 -10.30
N LEU A 272 -16.41 11.78 -10.70
CA LEU A 272 -15.90 12.07 -12.05
C LEU A 272 -16.71 11.36 -13.14
N GLY A 273 -17.19 10.16 -12.86
CA GLY A 273 -18.00 9.36 -13.77
C GLY A 273 -19.36 9.97 -14.13
N HIS A 274 -19.93 10.75 -13.24
CA HIS A 274 -21.20 11.46 -13.48
C HIS A 274 -21.03 12.74 -14.31
N LEU A 275 -19.81 13.21 -14.54
CA LEU A 275 -19.56 14.42 -15.31
C LEU A 275 -19.52 14.15 -16.81
N SER A 276 -18.68 13.23 -17.28
CA SER A 276 -18.63 12.81 -18.68
C SER A 276 -17.83 11.51 -18.89
N ALA A 277 -18.10 10.79 -19.98
CA ALA A 277 -17.35 9.62 -20.39
C ALA A 277 -15.88 9.99 -20.75
N ASP A 278 -15.65 11.15 -21.36
CA ASP A 278 -14.31 11.64 -21.70
C ASP A 278 -13.51 11.93 -20.44
N ALA A 279 -14.13 12.42 -19.37
CA ALA A 279 -13.47 12.64 -18.07
C ALA A 279 -13.02 11.33 -17.42
N ILE A 280 -13.82 10.26 -17.51
CA ILE A 280 -13.43 8.93 -17.01
C ILE A 280 -12.24 8.40 -17.80
N ALA A 281 -12.29 8.46 -19.14
CA ALA A 281 -11.21 7.99 -19.99
C ALA A 281 -9.91 8.77 -19.71
N ALA A 282 -9.99 10.10 -19.62
CA ALA A 282 -8.87 10.96 -19.29
C ALA A 282 -8.27 10.64 -17.91
N ASN A 283 -9.12 10.48 -16.89
CA ASN A 283 -8.68 10.14 -15.52
C ASN A 283 -8.03 8.76 -15.46
N SER A 284 -8.55 7.77 -16.19
CA SER A 284 -7.97 6.42 -16.25
C SER A 284 -6.54 6.43 -16.79
N VAL A 285 -6.31 7.14 -17.89
CA VAL A 285 -4.98 7.25 -18.50
C VAL A 285 -4.03 8.03 -17.60
N SER A 286 -4.41 9.23 -17.16
CA SER A 286 -3.57 10.08 -16.31
C SER A 286 -3.23 9.42 -14.98
N SER A 287 -4.21 8.76 -14.34
CA SER A 287 -4.02 8.02 -13.08
C SER A 287 -3.05 6.84 -13.24
N THR A 288 -3.04 6.18 -14.39
CA THR A 288 -2.11 5.07 -14.63
C THR A 288 -0.67 5.54 -14.51
N PHE A 289 -0.27 6.59 -15.21
CA PHE A 289 1.09 7.12 -15.15
C PHE A 289 1.43 7.69 -13.77
N PHE A 290 0.48 8.41 -13.16
CA PHE A 290 0.65 8.91 -11.80
C PHE A 290 0.91 7.79 -10.79
N GLN A 291 0.21 6.66 -10.89
CA GLN A 291 0.39 5.53 -9.99
C GLN A 291 1.77 4.87 -10.12
N TYR A 292 2.34 4.77 -11.31
CA TYR A 292 3.71 4.26 -11.47
C TYR A 292 4.74 5.13 -10.75
N LEU A 293 4.62 6.46 -10.84
CA LEU A 293 5.52 7.36 -10.11
C LEU A 293 5.25 7.36 -8.60
N LYS A 294 4.00 7.22 -8.19
CA LYS A 294 3.59 7.09 -6.78
C LYS A 294 4.23 5.89 -6.07
N VAL A 295 4.59 4.83 -6.79
CA VAL A 295 5.34 3.67 -6.24
C VAL A 295 6.62 4.12 -5.53
N ILE A 296 7.33 5.11 -6.09
CA ILE A 296 8.55 5.67 -5.50
C ILE A 296 8.22 6.39 -4.19
N VAL A 297 7.13 7.16 -4.15
CA VAL A 297 6.68 7.87 -2.95
C VAL A 297 6.30 6.90 -1.83
N ILE A 298 5.60 5.81 -2.16
CA ILE A 298 5.27 4.73 -1.21
C ILE A 298 6.54 4.07 -0.67
N ALA A 299 7.52 3.82 -1.53
CA ALA A 299 8.78 3.21 -1.13
C ALA A 299 9.59 4.12 -0.19
N ILE A 300 9.60 5.42 -0.47
CA ILE A 300 10.20 6.44 0.41
C ILE A 300 9.53 6.40 1.78
N ALA A 301 8.21 6.41 1.85
CA ALA A 301 7.47 6.35 3.11
C ALA A 301 7.81 5.08 3.91
N GLY A 302 7.84 3.93 3.25
CA GLY A 302 8.19 2.65 3.88
C GLY A 302 9.62 2.59 4.39
N ALA A 303 10.60 3.10 3.64
CA ALA A 303 11.99 3.18 4.06
C ALA A 303 12.17 4.14 5.26
N SER A 304 11.46 5.27 5.23
CA SER A 304 11.50 6.28 6.30
C SER A 304 10.98 5.73 7.62
N ALA A 305 9.86 4.98 7.59
CA ALA A 305 9.30 4.37 8.80
C ALA A 305 10.29 3.45 9.51
N VAL A 306 11.07 2.68 8.74
CA VAL A 306 12.09 1.79 9.30
C VAL A 306 13.25 2.57 9.88
N VAL A 307 13.80 3.54 9.14
CA VAL A 307 15.00 4.27 9.55
C VAL A 307 14.70 5.18 10.75
N ILE A 308 13.60 5.92 10.72
CA ILE A 308 13.20 6.81 11.82
C ILE A 308 12.80 6.01 13.06
N GLY A 309 12.05 4.90 12.89
CA GLY A 309 11.73 4.02 14.00
C GLY A 309 12.97 3.46 14.70
N LYS A 310 13.96 3.03 13.92
CA LYS A 310 15.27 2.57 14.45
C LYS A 310 16.01 3.68 15.21
N ASP A 311 16.02 4.91 14.69
CA ASP A 311 16.68 6.04 15.34
C ASP A 311 15.98 6.40 16.67
N ILE A 312 14.64 6.35 16.72
CA ILE A 312 13.87 6.56 17.98
C ILE A 312 14.22 5.46 19.00
N GLY A 313 14.26 4.21 18.56
CA GLY A 313 14.59 3.07 19.42
C GLY A 313 16.01 3.14 20.02
N SER A 314 16.96 3.72 19.32
CA SER A 314 18.34 3.92 19.79
C SER A 314 18.52 5.09 20.78
N ASN A 315 17.44 5.75 21.20
CA ASN A 315 17.44 6.95 22.06
C ASN A 315 18.21 8.15 21.50
N GLY A 316 18.36 8.23 20.20
CA GLY A 316 19.06 9.30 19.52
C GLY A 316 18.18 10.47 19.12
N GLU A 317 17.54 11.21 20.05
CA GLU A 317 16.61 12.29 19.70
C GLU A 317 17.21 13.32 18.72
N GLU A 318 18.46 13.73 18.93
CA GLU A 318 19.12 14.68 18.03
C GLU A 318 19.32 14.08 16.65
N LYS A 319 19.66 12.79 16.58
CA LYS A 319 19.79 12.04 15.33
C LYS A 319 18.44 11.94 14.61
N VAL A 320 17.37 11.64 15.33
CA VAL A 320 16.00 11.61 14.77
C VAL A 320 15.62 12.95 14.16
N ARG A 321 15.89 14.06 14.87
CA ARG A 321 15.60 15.42 14.38
C ARG A 321 16.42 15.77 13.14
N CYS A 322 17.72 15.44 13.14
CA CYS A 322 18.63 15.68 12.02
C CYS A 322 18.24 14.86 10.79
N ASN A 323 18.03 13.55 10.95
CA ASN A 323 17.66 12.64 9.88
C ASN A 323 16.26 12.98 9.32
N GLY A 324 15.30 13.30 10.19
CA GLY A 324 13.96 13.72 9.76
C GLY A 324 13.98 14.97 8.90
N ARG A 325 14.78 16.01 9.27
CA ARG A 325 14.93 17.22 8.43
C ARG A 325 15.57 16.91 7.09
N THR A 326 16.63 16.11 7.09
CA THR A 326 17.31 15.68 5.86
C THR A 326 16.36 14.97 4.93
N LEU A 327 15.57 14.02 5.44
CA LEU A 327 14.58 13.29 4.67
C LEU A 327 13.48 14.21 4.14
N SER A 328 12.96 15.15 4.95
CA SER A 328 11.88 16.05 4.51
C SER A 328 12.29 16.94 3.32
N VAL A 329 13.54 17.41 3.29
CA VAL A 329 14.08 18.15 2.14
C VAL A 329 14.31 17.24 0.94
N LEU A 330 14.82 16.04 1.15
CA LEU A 330 15.03 15.05 0.10
C LEU A 330 13.68 14.69 -0.59
N TYR A 331 12.59 14.59 0.18
CA TYR A 331 11.26 14.29 -0.38
C TYR A 331 10.76 15.38 -1.31
N LEU A 332 10.98 16.65 -0.96
CA LEU A 332 10.64 17.77 -1.85
C LEU A 332 11.46 17.73 -3.14
N ALA A 333 12.75 17.44 -3.04
CA ALA A 333 13.61 17.31 -4.23
C ALA A 333 13.16 16.17 -5.15
N ILE A 334 12.85 15.00 -4.56
CA ILE A 334 12.33 13.86 -5.32
C ILE A 334 10.95 14.20 -5.90
N GLY A 335 10.07 14.86 -5.14
CA GLY A 335 8.75 15.27 -5.61
C GLY A 335 8.84 16.23 -6.81
N LEU A 336 9.73 17.21 -6.76
CA LEU A 336 9.98 18.11 -7.88
C LEU A 336 10.49 17.34 -9.11
N LEU A 337 11.42 16.40 -8.91
CA LEU A 337 11.90 15.54 -10.01
C LEU A 337 10.75 14.73 -10.62
N LEU A 338 9.97 14.02 -9.80
CA LEU A 338 8.86 13.18 -10.28
C LEU A 338 7.76 14.00 -10.94
N GLY A 339 7.40 15.16 -10.38
CA GLY A 339 6.45 16.09 -10.99
C GLY A 339 6.94 16.63 -12.32
N THR A 340 8.21 17.01 -12.42
CA THR A 340 8.83 17.45 -13.68
C THR A 340 8.86 16.33 -14.73
N VAL A 341 9.20 15.11 -14.33
CA VAL A 341 9.18 13.94 -15.23
C VAL A 341 7.76 13.71 -15.76
N LEU A 342 6.74 13.73 -14.90
CA LEU A 342 5.36 13.55 -15.34
C LEU A 342 4.92 14.66 -16.29
N PHE A 343 5.29 15.91 -16.00
CA PHE A 343 4.97 17.07 -16.82
C PHE A 343 5.62 16.99 -18.21
N LEU A 344 6.91 16.62 -18.29
CA LEU A 344 7.64 16.53 -19.55
C LEU A 344 7.19 15.34 -20.41
N LEU A 345 6.87 14.21 -19.76
CA LEU A 345 6.46 13.00 -20.48
C LEU A 345 4.97 12.96 -20.83
N ARG A 346 4.14 13.93 -20.41
CA ARG A 346 2.69 13.89 -20.64
C ARG A 346 2.31 13.75 -22.10
N SER A 347 2.91 14.56 -22.96
CA SER A 347 2.59 14.59 -24.39
C SER A 347 2.97 13.27 -25.11
N PRO A 348 4.21 12.75 -24.99
CA PRO A 348 4.56 11.46 -25.59
C PRO A 348 3.77 10.28 -24.98
N LEU A 349 3.40 10.33 -23.70
CA LEU A 349 2.60 9.29 -23.10
C LEU A 349 1.15 9.29 -23.60
N LEU A 350 0.55 10.47 -23.75
CA LEU A 350 -0.82 10.59 -24.28
C LEU A 350 -0.90 10.17 -25.75
N SER A 351 0.14 10.40 -26.55
CA SER A 351 0.19 9.97 -27.94
C SER A 351 0.15 8.45 -28.15
N MET A 352 0.40 7.67 -27.11
CA MET A 352 0.29 6.20 -27.14
C MET A 352 -1.16 5.70 -27.06
N TYR A 353 -2.12 6.57 -26.74
CA TYR A 353 -3.53 6.21 -26.57
C TYR A 353 -4.37 6.81 -27.70
N ARG A 354 -5.41 6.05 -28.09
CA ARG A 354 -6.43 6.53 -29.02
C ARG A 354 -7.63 7.09 -28.23
N LEU A 355 -7.54 8.37 -27.88
CA LEU A 355 -8.58 9.09 -27.16
C LEU A 355 -9.34 10.00 -28.10
N THR A 356 -10.56 10.41 -27.72
CA THR A 356 -11.26 11.52 -28.39
C THR A 356 -10.47 12.82 -28.21
N PRO A 357 -10.62 13.83 -29.08
CA PRO A 357 -9.96 15.13 -28.91
C PRO A 357 -10.24 15.75 -27.52
N GLN A 358 -11.48 15.63 -27.03
CA GLN A 358 -11.88 16.15 -25.73
C GLN A 358 -11.24 15.38 -24.58
N ALA A 359 -11.23 14.04 -24.64
CA ALA A 359 -10.56 13.20 -23.63
C ALA A 359 -9.05 13.43 -23.60
N THR A 360 -8.42 13.68 -24.76
CA THR A 360 -7.00 14.02 -24.84
C THR A 360 -6.70 15.35 -24.15
N LEU A 361 -7.54 16.36 -24.38
CA LEU A 361 -7.40 17.67 -23.73
C LEU A 361 -7.55 17.55 -22.22
N TYR A 362 -8.59 16.85 -21.74
CA TYR A 362 -8.75 16.59 -20.30
C TYR A 362 -7.58 15.81 -19.72
N ALA A 363 -7.08 14.80 -20.42
CA ALA A 363 -5.95 14.00 -19.93
C ALA A 363 -4.67 14.84 -19.82
N ASP A 364 -4.41 15.76 -20.76
CA ASP A 364 -3.26 16.69 -20.69
C ASP A 364 -3.39 17.62 -19.47
N HIS A 365 -4.57 18.24 -19.27
CA HIS A 365 -4.85 19.07 -18.09
C HIS A 365 -4.71 18.29 -16.79
N PHE A 366 -5.24 17.05 -16.73
CA PHE A 366 -5.13 16.21 -15.52
C PHE A 366 -3.68 15.84 -15.23
N MET A 367 -2.87 15.54 -16.24
CA MET A 367 -1.45 15.25 -16.04
C MET A 367 -0.67 16.49 -15.56
N ILE A 368 -1.03 17.69 -15.99
CA ILE A 368 -0.46 18.94 -15.45
C ILE A 368 -0.84 19.10 -13.97
N ILE A 369 -2.12 18.94 -13.62
CA ILE A 369 -2.60 19.01 -12.23
C ILE A 369 -1.88 17.95 -11.37
N MET A 370 -1.81 16.70 -11.84
CA MET A 370 -1.14 15.60 -11.13
C MET A 370 0.37 15.81 -10.99
N SER A 371 1.02 16.54 -11.92
CA SER A 371 2.44 16.89 -11.82
C SER A 371 2.70 17.82 -10.63
N VAL A 372 1.83 18.82 -10.41
CA VAL A 372 1.91 19.70 -9.25
C VAL A 372 1.58 18.94 -7.96
N ILE A 373 0.53 18.13 -7.99
CA ILE A 373 0.10 17.29 -6.87
C ILE A 373 1.19 16.30 -6.44
N MET A 374 1.97 15.78 -7.39
CA MET A 374 3.08 14.86 -7.11
C MET A 374 4.09 15.47 -6.14
N VAL A 375 4.36 16.77 -6.23
CA VAL A 375 5.27 17.48 -5.31
C VAL A 375 4.69 17.48 -3.89
N GLY A 376 3.43 17.87 -3.72
CA GLY A 376 2.76 17.87 -2.42
C GLY A 376 2.66 16.45 -1.83
N MET A 377 2.26 15.46 -2.65
CA MET A 377 2.17 14.07 -2.25
C MET A 377 3.53 13.51 -1.82
N SER A 378 4.60 13.83 -2.53
CA SER A 378 5.96 13.38 -2.21
C SER A 378 6.49 13.95 -0.90
N TYR A 379 5.91 15.03 -0.40
CA TYR A 379 6.20 15.56 0.92
C TYR A 379 5.24 14.97 1.98
N GLN A 380 3.92 15.17 1.78
CA GLN A 380 2.93 14.86 2.81
C GLN A 380 2.86 13.37 3.15
N MET A 381 2.96 12.49 2.16
CA MET A 381 2.83 11.05 2.39
C MET A 381 4.05 10.45 3.12
N PRO A 382 5.32 10.68 2.69
CA PRO A 382 6.46 10.17 3.43
C PRO A 382 6.66 10.81 4.80
N VAL A 383 6.37 12.10 4.98
CA VAL A 383 6.43 12.72 6.31
C VAL A 383 5.29 12.20 7.19
N GLY A 384 4.06 12.13 6.67
CA GLY A 384 2.89 11.68 7.44
C GLY A 384 2.94 10.19 7.80
N VAL A 385 3.12 9.32 6.80
CA VAL A 385 3.12 7.86 7.00
C VAL A 385 4.49 7.35 7.40
N GLY A 386 5.56 7.84 6.76
CA GLY A 386 6.92 7.36 7.02
C GLY A 386 7.47 7.88 8.35
N ILE A 387 7.41 9.20 8.58
CA ILE A 387 8.04 9.81 9.77
C ILE A 387 7.07 9.86 10.95
N ILE A 388 5.92 10.52 10.81
CA ILE A 388 5.00 10.78 11.93
C ILE A 388 4.35 9.49 12.42
N GLN A 389 3.74 8.73 11.52
CA GLN A 389 3.11 7.45 11.84
C GLN A 389 4.15 6.39 12.23
N GLY A 390 5.28 6.29 11.49
CA GLY A 390 6.42 5.45 11.83
C GLY A 390 7.07 5.81 13.17
N GLY A 391 6.98 7.08 13.58
CA GLY A 391 7.40 7.60 14.89
C GLY A 391 6.43 7.29 16.04
N GLY A 392 5.28 6.66 15.75
CA GLY A 392 4.30 6.24 16.75
C GLY A 392 3.07 7.15 16.91
N ASP A 393 3.02 8.29 16.22
CA ASP A 393 1.86 9.21 16.29
C ASP A 393 0.79 8.85 15.25
N THR A 394 0.21 7.68 15.43
CA THR A 394 -0.77 7.12 14.50
C THR A 394 -2.14 7.80 14.59
N LYS A 395 -2.48 8.33 15.78
CA LYS A 395 -3.76 9.05 15.99
C LYS A 395 -3.81 10.34 15.19
N PHE A 396 -2.72 11.12 15.17
CA PHE A 396 -2.66 12.34 14.36
C PHE A 396 -2.91 12.02 12.88
N SER A 397 -2.24 11.01 12.34
CA SER A 397 -2.44 10.59 10.94
C SER A 397 -3.88 10.15 10.67
N MET A 398 -4.52 9.44 11.59
CA MET A 398 -5.91 9.02 11.47
C MET A 398 -6.86 10.23 11.44
N TYR A 399 -6.75 11.15 12.41
CA TYR A 399 -7.62 12.33 12.45
C TYR A 399 -7.38 13.25 11.25
N LEU A 400 -6.13 13.43 10.83
CA LEU A 400 -5.81 14.23 9.66
C LEU A 400 -6.48 13.65 8.40
N ASN A 401 -6.40 12.33 8.17
CA ASN A 401 -7.04 11.69 7.03
C ASN A 401 -8.56 11.73 7.12
N LEU A 402 -9.14 11.49 8.30
CA LEU A 402 -10.58 11.56 8.50
C LEU A 402 -11.11 12.97 8.14
N ILE A 403 -10.53 14.01 8.74
CA ILE A 403 -10.97 15.39 8.50
C ILE A 403 -10.71 15.78 7.05
N SER A 404 -9.51 15.54 6.53
CA SER A 404 -9.15 15.98 5.19
C SER A 404 -9.99 15.31 4.11
N VAL A 405 -10.17 13.99 4.16
CA VAL A 405 -10.89 13.27 3.13
C VAL A 405 -12.40 13.42 3.29
N TRP A 406 -12.92 13.14 4.49
CA TRP A 406 -14.37 13.04 4.70
C TRP A 406 -15.07 14.34 5.03
N CYS A 407 -14.39 15.27 5.72
CA CYS A 407 -14.99 16.56 6.07
C CYS A 407 -14.66 17.68 5.07
N ILE A 408 -13.60 17.54 4.26
CA ILE A 408 -13.18 18.59 3.32
C ILE A 408 -13.31 18.09 1.88
N VAL A 409 -12.51 17.11 1.47
CA VAL A 409 -12.40 16.70 0.05
C VAL A 409 -13.71 16.16 -0.50
N MET A 410 -14.35 15.21 0.19
CA MET A 410 -15.58 14.61 -0.30
C MET A 410 -16.73 15.63 -0.42
N PRO A 411 -17.04 16.46 0.60
CA PRO A 411 -18.05 17.51 0.46
C PRO A 411 -17.70 18.55 -0.61
N LEU A 412 -16.43 19.01 -0.65
CA LEU A 412 -15.97 19.97 -1.63
C LEU A 412 -16.10 19.43 -3.06
N SER A 413 -15.70 18.19 -3.30
CA SER A 413 -15.79 17.55 -4.61
C SER A 413 -17.23 17.37 -5.06
N PHE A 414 -18.10 16.97 -4.12
CA PHE A 414 -19.53 16.86 -4.40
C PHE A 414 -20.17 18.22 -4.74
N LEU A 415 -19.88 19.27 -3.96
CA LEU A 415 -20.35 20.63 -4.23
C LEU A 415 -19.81 21.16 -5.55
N ALA A 416 -18.53 20.93 -5.84
CA ALA A 416 -17.90 21.36 -7.09
C ALA A 416 -18.55 20.69 -8.31
N ALA A 417 -18.82 19.38 -8.24
CA ALA A 417 -19.36 18.64 -9.35
C ALA A 417 -20.86 18.87 -9.58
N PHE A 418 -21.69 18.84 -8.53
CA PHE A 418 -23.14 18.76 -8.65
C PHE A 418 -23.87 20.06 -8.33
N TYR A 419 -23.37 20.85 -7.38
CA TYR A 419 -24.02 22.10 -6.97
C TYR A 419 -23.49 23.30 -7.77
N TRP A 420 -22.17 23.49 -7.76
CA TRP A 420 -21.54 24.59 -8.51
C TRP A 420 -21.33 24.29 -9.98
N LYS A 421 -21.42 23.01 -10.39
CA LYS A 421 -21.26 22.56 -11.78
C LYS A 421 -19.98 23.11 -12.42
N LEU A 422 -18.87 23.05 -11.69
CA LEU A 422 -17.59 23.56 -12.14
C LEU A 422 -17.03 22.73 -13.32
N PRO A 423 -16.14 23.30 -14.13
CA PRO A 423 -15.38 22.55 -15.13
C PRO A 423 -14.70 21.31 -14.53
N VAL A 424 -14.56 20.26 -15.33
CA VAL A 424 -14.06 18.94 -14.88
C VAL A 424 -12.68 19.05 -14.23
N GLU A 425 -11.82 19.92 -14.74
CA GLU A 425 -10.48 20.17 -14.22
C GLU A 425 -10.53 20.71 -12.78
N LEU A 426 -11.45 21.61 -12.46
CA LEU A 426 -11.61 22.13 -11.11
C LEU A 426 -12.17 21.08 -10.14
N VAL A 427 -13.01 20.18 -10.63
CA VAL A 427 -13.46 19.02 -9.84
C VAL A 427 -12.30 18.08 -9.54
N VAL A 428 -11.40 17.82 -10.49
CA VAL A 428 -10.19 17.01 -10.27
C VAL A 428 -9.26 17.69 -9.25
N ILE A 429 -9.11 19.02 -9.31
CA ILE A 429 -8.34 19.78 -8.30
C ILE A 429 -9.00 19.61 -6.92
N ALA A 430 -10.31 19.70 -6.80
CA ALA A 430 -11.03 19.53 -5.54
C ALA A 430 -10.81 18.11 -4.98
N VAL A 431 -10.94 17.08 -5.81
CA VAL A 431 -10.72 15.64 -5.47
C VAL A 431 -9.30 15.39 -4.95
N GLN A 432 -8.30 16.05 -5.52
CA GLN A 432 -6.88 15.84 -5.19
C GLN A 432 -6.30 16.92 -4.25
N SER A 433 -7.11 17.86 -3.79
CA SER A 433 -6.64 19.01 -3.01
C SER A 433 -5.95 18.63 -1.69
N ASP A 434 -6.34 17.48 -1.10
CA ASP A 434 -5.74 16.97 0.14
C ASP A 434 -4.23 16.72 0.03
N GLN A 435 -3.74 16.41 -1.15
CA GLN A 435 -2.32 16.16 -1.36
C GLN A 435 -1.47 17.43 -1.15
N ILE A 436 -2.07 18.60 -1.27
CA ILE A 436 -1.42 19.90 -1.09
C ILE A 436 -1.73 20.47 0.29
N PHE A 437 -3.00 20.61 0.68
CA PHE A 437 -3.31 21.28 1.96
C PHE A 437 -2.88 20.47 3.18
N LYS A 438 -2.79 19.15 3.12
CA LYS A 438 -2.22 18.32 4.18
C LYS A 438 -0.74 18.62 4.46
N CYS A 439 -0.01 19.20 3.51
CA CYS A 439 1.40 19.55 3.72
C CYS A 439 1.56 20.50 4.92
N LEU A 440 0.65 21.44 5.10
CA LEU A 440 0.75 22.42 6.19
C LEU A 440 0.58 21.79 7.59
N PRO A 441 -0.51 21.07 7.92
CA PRO A 441 -0.65 20.44 9.25
C PRO A 441 0.42 19.38 9.49
N ILE A 442 0.86 18.65 8.47
CA ILE A 442 1.96 17.68 8.57
C ILE A 442 3.27 18.39 8.88
N PHE A 443 3.58 19.50 8.19
CA PHE A 443 4.77 20.30 8.47
C PHE A 443 4.78 20.85 9.91
N LEU A 444 3.66 21.40 10.38
CA LEU A 444 3.52 21.92 11.74
C LEU A 444 3.72 20.81 12.78
N ARG A 445 3.10 19.62 12.55
CA ARG A 445 3.27 18.47 13.44
C ARG A 445 4.69 17.95 13.43
N PHE A 446 5.31 17.88 12.26
CA PHE A 446 6.71 17.48 12.10
C PHE A 446 7.64 18.43 12.85
N LYS A 447 7.49 19.73 12.67
CA LYS A 447 8.31 20.78 13.32
C LYS A 447 8.15 20.78 14.85
N SER A 448 6.98 20.40 15.37
CA SER A 448 6.74 20.36 16.82
C SER A 448 7.46 19.21 17.53
N TYR A 449 7.95 18.21 16.80
CA TYR A 449 8.54 16.96 17.32
C TYR A 449 7.63 16.15 18.26
N LYS A 450 6.37 16.53 18.44
CA LYS A 450 5.39 15.82 19.28
C LYS A 450 4.97 14.46 18.71
N TRP A 451 5.44 14.10 17.51
CA TRP A 451 5.23 12.81 16.87
C TRP A 451 6.22 11.74 17.32
N ILE A 452 7.29 12.10 18.05
CA ILE A 452 8.29 11.16 18.54
C ILE A 452 7.72 10.46 19.78
N HIS A 453 7.14 9.27 19.57
CA HIS A 453 6.62 8.44 20.64
C HIS A 453 7.45 7.18 20.79
N LYS A 454 8.01 6.97 21.97
CA LYS A 454 8.75 5.76 22.28
C LYS A 454 7.76 4.62 22.57
N LEU A 455 7.75 3.61 21.70
CA LEU A 455 6.87 2.44 21.79
C LEU A 455 7.54 1.24 22.47
N THR A 456 8.78 1.40 22.90
CA THR A 456 9.63 0.34 23.48
C THR A 456 9.50 0.18 25.00
N ALA A 457 8.55 0.85 25.65
CA ALA A 457 8.28 0.69 27.07
C ALA A 457 7.33 -0.52 27.31
N ILE A 458 7.76 -1.70 26.91
CA ILE A 458 7.14 -2.96 27.27
C ILE A 458 8.15 -3.68 28.15
N ASP A 459 8.20 -3.31 29.42
CA ASP A 459 8.92 -4.05 30.46
C ASP A 459 7.99 -5.13 31.04
#